data_2598f6b7fe5fed4e95ca9e6f52b4fa63
#
_entry.id   2598f6b7fe5fed4e95ca9e6f52b4fa63
#
_cell.length_a   1.000
_cell.length_b   1.000
_cell.length_c   1.000
_cell.angle_alpha   90.00
_cell.angle_beta   90.00
_cell.angle_gamma   90.00
#
_symmetry.space_group_name_H-M   'P 1'
#
loop_
_entity.id
_entity.type
_entity.pdbx_description
1 polymer ?
#
loop_
_entity_poly.entity_id
_entity_poly.type
_entity_poly.pdbx_seq_one_letter_code
_entity_poly.pdbx_strand_id
1 'polypeptide(L)'
;MELLRTALLQIAPCGTLEGNLKKGIEYCKEAKKMGAHIALFPEMWSCGYDIGSRNYEEWKKEAVPADGPFVRAFGELARELSMAIGITFLEKCGAGCRNALALFDRNGERVLTYAKVHTCEFGAEADLLPGEDFYVADLDTPLGPVKTGAMICYDREFPESARILMLKGAELILVPNACPMEINRLSQIRARAFENMTAICTCNYPGTVPDCNGGSTVFDGVA
;
A
#
# COMPACT_ATOMS: atom_id res chain seq x y z
N MET A 1 -7.48 -25.02 -9.97
CA MET A 1 -6.60 -23.86 -10.23
C MET A 1 -6.25 -23.25 -8.87
N GLU A 2 -4.98 -23.15 -8.56
CA GLU A 2 -4.56 -22.47 -7.35
C GLU A 2 -4.67 -20.94 -7.57
N LEU A 3 -5.15 -20.22 -6.55
CA LEU A 3 -5.40 -18.77 -6.62
C LEU A 3 -4.41 -18.03 -5.73
N LEU A 4 -3.87 -16.93 -6.23
CA LEU A 4 -3.12 -15.98 -5.40
C LEU A 4 -4.10 -15.26 -4.46
N ARG A 5 -3.86 -15.35 -3.15
CA ARG A 5 -4.73 -14.78 -2.11
C ARG A 5 -4.08 -13.56 -1.49
N THR A 6 -4.73 -12.41 -1.64
CA THR A 6 -4.30 -11.15 -1.03
C THR A 6 -5.23 -10.78 0.13
N ALA A 7 -4.67 -10.58 1.30
CA ALA A 7 -5.39 -9.99 2.43
C ALA A 7 -5.28 -8.46 2.37
N LEU A 8 -6.40 -7.80 2.25
CA LEU A 8 -6.50 -6.35 2.33
C LEU A 8 -6.79 -5.99 3.80
N LEU A 9 -5.80 -5.48 4.51
CA LEU A 9 -5.87 -5.20 5.94
C LEU A 9 -6.65 -3.90 6.19
N GLN A 10 -7.99 -3.96 6.01
CA GLN A 10 -8.89 -2.83 6.23
C GLN A 10 -9.08 -2.59 7.74
N ILE A 11 -8.07 -2.04 8.38
CA ILE A 11 -7.98 -1.84 9.82
C ILE A 11 -7.67 -0.38 10.18
N ALA A 12 -8.21 0.11 11.31
CA ALA A 12 -7.94 1.47 11.79
C ALA A 12 -6.59 1.52 12.54
N PRO A 13 -5.82 2.61 12.44
CA PRO A 13 -4.57 2.77 13.18
C PRO A 13 -4.85 2.94 14.68
N CYS A 14 -3.81 2.74 15.50
CA CYS A 14 -3.85 2.87 16.96
C CYS A 14 -3.38 4.26 17.46
N GLY A 15 -3.01 5.19 16.57
CA GLY A 15 -2.55 6.52 16.92
C GLY A 15 -1.11 6.61 17.44
N THR A 16 -0.37 5.50 17.50
CA THR A 16 1.06 5.48 17.83
C THR A 16 1.82 4.52 16.95
N LEU A 17 3.08 4.81 16.66
CA LEU A 17 3.95 3.94 15.86
C LEU A 17 4.05 2.53 16.45
N GLU A 18 4.24 2.42 17.77
CA GLU A 18 4.33 1.14 18.46
C GLU A 18 3.02 0.36 18.42
N GLY A 19 1.88 1.04 18.64
CA GLY A 19 0.55 0.45 18.53
C GLY A 19 0.27 -0.06 17.13
N ASN A 20 0.62 0.73 16.11
CA ASN A 20 0.45 0.34 14.70
C ASN A 20 1.37 -0.84 14.33
N LEU A 21 2.61 -0.87 14.81
CA LEU A 21 3.51 -2.01 14.64
C LEU A 21 2.91 -3.29 15.23
N LYS A 22 2.51 -3.26 16.50
CA LYS A 22 1.94 -4.43 17.20
C LYS A 22 0.68 -4.93 16.51
N LYS A 23 -0.26 -4.03 16.24
CA LYS A 23 -1.52 -4.36 15.54
C LYS A 23 -1.27 -4.91 14.14
N GLY A 24 -0.36 -4.30 13.38
CA GLY A 24 0.00 -4.76 12.05
C GLY A 24 0.55 -6.18 12.05
N ILE A 25 1.43 -6.51 13.00
CA ILE A 25 1.96 -7.88 13.19
C ILE A 25 0.84 -8.88 13.49
N GLU A 26 -0.08 -8.54 14.39
CA GLU A 26 -1.21 -9.40 14.76
C GLU A 26 -2.11 -9.71 13.54
N TYR A 27 -2.47 -8.69 12.76
CA TYR A 27 -3.32 -8.87 11.58
C TYR A 27 -2.62 -9.60 10.43
N CYS A 28 -1.31 -9.41 10.24
CA CYS A 28 -0.54 -10.23 9.30
C CYS A 28 -0.54 -11.72 9.70
N LYS A 29 -0.38 -12.02 11.00
CA LYS A 29 -0.46 -13.40 11.51
C LYS A 29 -1.85 -14.01 11.30
N GLU A 30 -2.90 -13.22 11.47
CA GLU A 30 -4.27 -13.66 11.19
C GLU A 30 -4.51 -13.88 9.69
N ALA A 31 -4.08 -12.97 8.84
CA ALA A 31 -4.14 -13.11 7.39
C ALA A 31 -3.45 -14.40 6.91
N LYS A 32 -2.27 -14.71 7.48
CA LYS A 32 -1.57 -15.97 7.19
C LYS A 32 -2.37 -17.19 7.60
N LYS A 33 -3.02 -17.19 8.78
CA LYS A 33 -3.90 -18.30 9.23
C LYS A 33 -5.08 -18.50 8.27
N MET A 34 -5.57 -17.43 7.65
CA MET A 34 -6.62 -17.46 6.64
C MET A 34 -6.12 -17.89 5.24
N GLY A 35 -4.83 -18.18 5.10
CA GLY A 35 -4.22 -18.66 3.86
C GLY A 35 -3.81 -17.57 2.89
N ALA A 36 -3.60 -16.33 3.34
CA ALA A 36 -3.09 -15.26 2.48
C ALA A 36 -1.64 -15.53 2.04
N HIS A 37 -1.36 -15.17 0.80
CA HIS A 37 -0.03 -15.16 0.20
C HIS A 37 0.62 -13.76 0.22
N ILE A 38 -0.22 -12.72 0.25
CA ILE A 38 0.16 -11.31 0.31
C ILE A 38 -0.73 -10.63 1.36
N ALA A 39 -0.16 -9.77 2.20
CA ALA A 39 -0.89 -8.83 3.05
C ALA A 39 -0.56 -7.40 2.63
N LEU A 40 -1.59 -6.57 2.45
CA LEU A 40 -1.44 -5.16 2.07
C LEU A 40 -2.07 -4.26 3.13
N PHE A 41 -1.31 -3.26 3.57
CA PHE A 41 -1.76 -2.22 4.49
C PHE A 41 -2.43 -1.04 3.76
N PRO A 42 -3.30 -0.27 4.44
CA PRO A 42 -3.78 1.02 3.96
C PRO A 42 -2.64 2.05 3.88
N GLU A 43 -2.89 3.19 3.25
CA GLU A 43 -1.95 4.29 3.07
C GLU A 43 -1.39 4.81 4.41
N MET A 44 -0.04 5.04 4.48
CA MET A 44 0.65 5.63 5.65
C MET A 44 0.37 4.92 6.99
N TRP A 45 0.35 3.61 7.02
CA TRP A 45 0.04 2.82 8.21
C TRP A 45 0.89 3.16 9.43
N SER A 46 2.15 3.59 9.24
CA SER A 46 3.05 3.91 10.36
C SER A 46 2.49 4.97 11.31
N CYS A 47 1.81 5.98 10.77
CA CYS A 47 1.26 7.11 11.54
C CYS A 47 -0.24 7.31 11.34
N GLY A 48 -0.86 6.59 10.39
CA GLY A 48 -2.23 6.84 9.93
C GLY A 48 -2.32 8.04 8.99
N TYR A 49 -3.30 8.00 8.09
CA TYR A 49 -3.57 9.08 7.15
C TYR A 49 -4.66 10.00 7.71
N ASP A 50 -4.26 11.17 8.13
CA ASP A 50 -5.11 12.17 8.79
C ASP A 50 -4.80 13.56 8.22
N ILE A 51 -5.13 13.72 6.94
CA ILE A 51 -4.80 14.92 6.15
C ILE A 51 -5.55 16.18 6.60
N GLY A 52 -6.69 16.01 7.26
CA GLY A 52 -7.57 17.13 7.65
C GLY A 52 -7.32 17.69 9.04
N SER A 53 -6.70 16.92 9.95
CA SER A 53 -6.57 17.30 11.34
C SER A 53 -5.15 17.53 11.83
N ARG A 54 -4.15 17.07 11.07
CA ARG A 54 -2.72 17.31 11.36
C ARG A 54 -2.04 18.10 10.25
N ASN A 55 -1.08 18.94 10.64
CA ASN A 55 -0.24 19.67 9.69
C ASN A 55 1.04 18.86 9.36
N TYR A 56 1.77 19.34 8.35
CA TYR A 56 3.00 18.68 7.89
C TYR A 56 4.08 18.53 8.98
N GLU A 57 4.27 19.55 9.84
CA GLU A 57 5.28 19.50 10.89
C GLU A 57 4.93 18.48 11.99
N GLU A 58 3.66 18.19 12.19
CA GLU A 58 3.19 17.12 13.09
C GLU A 58 3.46 15.74 12.45
N TRP A 59 3.13 15.57 11.17
CA TRP A 59 3.46 14.35 10.44
C TRP A 59 4.96 14.07 10.40
N LYS A 60 5.78 15.09 10.11
CA LYS A 60 7.24 14.98 10.01
C LYS A 60 7.90 14.40 11.26
N LYS A 61 7.33 14.65 12.44
CA LYS A 61 7.83 14.08 13.71
C LYS A 61 7.65 12.57 13.80
N GLU A 62 6.67 12.01 13.07
CA GLU A 62 6.32 10.60 13.07
C GLU A 62 6.96 9.83 11.89
N ALA A 63 7.70 10.53 11.03
CA ALA A 63 8.35 9.93 9.87
C ALA A 63 9.46 8.97 10.29
N VAL A 64 9.50 7.81 9.64
CA VAL A 64 10.46 6.73 9.91
C VAL A 64 11.40 6.51 8.72
N PRO A 65 12.66 6.12 8.96
CA PRO A 65 13.55 5.74 7.86
C PRO A 65 13.03 4.52 7.10
N ALA A 66 13.24 4.44 5.79
CA ALA A 66 12.85 3.31 4.95
C ALA A 66 13.51 1.97 5.37
N ASP A 67 14.68 2.05 5.99
CA ASP A 67 15.42 0.92 6.57
C ASP A 67 15.39 0.93 8.10
N GLY A 68 14.47 1.69 8.69
CA GLY A 68 14.28 1.79 10.14
C GLY A 68 13.65 0.54 10.77
N PRO A 69 13.67 0.47 12.11
CA PRO A 69 13.16 -0.71 12.85
C PRO A 69 11.72 -1.06 12.51
N PHE A 70 10.84 -0.05 12.32
CA PHE A 70 9.43 -0.26 11.97
C PHE A 70 9.29 -1.03 10.65
N VAL A 71 9.97 -0.58 9.60
CA VAL A 71 9.87 -1.20 8.26
C VAL A 71 10.54 -2.57 8.25
N ARG A 72 11.74 -2.71 8.86
CA ARG A 72 12.45 -3.98 8.94
C ARG A 72 11.65 -5.07 9.66
N ALA A 73 10.92 -4.72 10.72
CA ALA A 73 10.08 -5.69 11.44
C ALA A 73 9.08 -6.41 10.53
N PHE A 74 8.56 -5.74 9.49
CA PHE A 74 7.66 -6.37 8.52
C PHE A 74 8.40 -7.25 7.50
N GLY A 75 9.66 -6.96 7.19
CA GLY A 75 10.50 -7.88 6.40
C GLY A 75 10.83 -9.17 7.18
N GLU A 76 11.17 -9.05 8.46
CA GLU A 76 11.37 -10.20 9.35
C GLU A 76 10.08 -11.02 9.51
N LEU A 77 8.94 -10.35 9.66
CA LEU A 77 7.63 -10.98 9.73
C LEU A 77 7.24 -11.68 8.41
N ALA A 78 7.54 -11.08 7.26
CA ALA A 78 7.29 -11.69 5.95
C ALA A 78 8.02 -13.03 5.82
N ARG A 79 9.28 -13.08 6.26
CA ARG A 79 10.08 -14.32 6.32
C ARG A 79 9.50 -15.32 7.32
N GLU A 80 9.18 -14.89 8.56
CA GLU A 80 8.58 -15.75 9.61
C GLU A 80 7.29 -16.41 9.10
N LEU A 81 6.44 -15.64 8.44
CA LEU A 81 5.14 -16.11 7.94
C LEU A 81 5.23 -16.78 6.56
N SER A 82 6.35 -16.73 5.87
CA SER A 82 6.45 -17.11 4.44
C SER A 82 5.30 -16.50 3.64
N MET A 83 5.09 -15.17 3.79
CA MET A 83 4.00 -14.40 3.20
C MET A 83 4.51 -13.01 2.79
N ALA A 84 4.23 -12.58 1.58
CA ALA A 84 4.60 -11.23 1.15
C ALA A 84 3.84 -10.15 1.94
N ILE A 85 4.49 -9.04 2.25
CA ILE A 85 3.89 -7.92 3.00
C ILE A 85 4.19 -6.59 2.32
N GLY A 86 3.14 -5.87 1.92
CA GLY A 86 3.21 -4.48 1.49
C GLY A 86 2.91 -3.54 2.66
N ILE A 87 3.94 -3.01 3.30
CA ILE A 87 3.85 -2.07 4.43
C ILE A 87 3.97 -0.63 3.97
N THR A 88 3.12 0.24 4.49
CA THR A 88 3.09 1.65 4.15
C THR A 88 3.54 2.52 5.33
N PHE A 89 4.20 3.60 5.03
CA PHE A 89 4.77 4.46 6.06
C PHE A 89 5.03 5.87 5.54
N LEU A 90 5.07 6.81 6.47
CA LEU A 90 5.62 8.14 6.21
C LEU A 90 7.14 8.03 6.27
N GLU A 91 7.79 8.10 5.10
CA GLU A 91 9.23 7.96 4.97
C GLU A 91 9.94 9.27 5.34
N LYS A 92 10.96 9.18 6.19
CA LYS A 92 11.91 10.26 6.39
C LYS A 92 12.92 10.27 5.24
N CYS A 93 12.91 11.32 4.43
CA CYS A 93 13.76 11.45 3.24
C CYS A 93 14.51 12.78 3.23
N GLY A 94 15.80 12.75 3.58
CA GLY A 94 16.60 13.98 3.69
C GLY A 94 15.99 14.99 4.67
N ALA A 95 15.67 16.18 4.19
CA ALA A 95 15.03 17.22 4.99
C ALA A 95 13.49 17.14 4.99
N GLY A 96 12.89 16.30 4.14
CA GLY A 96 11.44 16.16 3.96
C GLY A 96 10.94 14.75 4.24
N CYS A 97 9.69 14.52 3.87
CA CYS A 97 9.01 13.23 4.03
C CYS A 97 8.35 12.80 2.72
N ARG A 98 8.13 11.49 2.56
CA ARG A 98 7.40 10.88 1.45
C ARG A 98 6.31 9.95 1.97
N ASN A 99 5.24 9.85 1.22
CA ASN A 99 4.25 8.79 1.40
C ASN A 99 4.75 7.55 0.65
N ALA A 100 5.09 6.48 1.37
CA ALA A 100 5.85 5.37 0.82
C ALA A 100 5.27 3.99 1.14
N LEU A 101 5.64 3.02 0.30
CA LEU A 101 5.39 1.59 0.47
C LEU A 101 6.70 0.84 0.32
N ALA A 102 6.94 -0.13 1.20
CA ALA A 102 7.93 -1.18 1.01
C ALA A 102 7.22 -2.53 0.83
N LEU A 103 7.56 -3.26 -0.24
CA LEU A 103 7.06 -4.60 -0.51
C LEU A 103 8.17 -5.61 -0.20
N PHE A 104 7.90 -6.48 0.75
CA PHE A 104 8.73 -7.63 1.09
C PHE A 104 8.13 -8.89 0.48
N ASP A 105 8.96 -9.72 -0.13
CA ASP A 105 8.55 -11.04 -0.56
C ASP A 105 8.40 -12.02 0.62
N ARG A 106 7.98 -13.25 0.35
CA ARG A 106 7.81 -14.28 1.39
C ARG A 106 9.12 -14.75 2.04
N ASN A 107 10.27 -14.38 1.50
CA ASN A 107 11.59 -14.67 2.07
C ASN A 107 12.08 -13.50 2.95
N GLY A 108 11.33 -12.40 3.00
CA GLY A 108 11.66 -11.18 3.74
C GLY A 108 12.62 -10.26 2.99
N GLU A 109 12.84 -10.50 1.70
CA GLU A 109 13.62 -9.61 0.84
C GLU A 109 12.76 -8.43 0.39
N ARG A 110 13.27 -7.22 0.52
CA ARG A 110 12.58 -6.03 0.04
C ARG A 110 12.76 -5.89 -1.47
N VAL A 111 11.72 -6.28 -2.20
CA VAL A 111 11.74 -6.32 -3.68
C VAL A 111 11.31 -5.00 -4.32
N LEU A 112 10.55 -4.16 -3.60
CA LEU A 112 10.10 -2.87 -4.10
C LEU A 112 10.06 -1.84 -2.98
N THR A 113 10.52 -0.62 -3.27
CA THR A 113 10.20 0.59 -2.50
C THR A 113 9.57 1.59 -3.46
N TYR A 114 8.42 2.12 -3.10
CA TYR A 114 7.67 3.06 -3.92
C TYR A 114 7.31 4.29 -3.08
N ALA A 115 7.50 5.48 -3.63
CA ALA A 115 6.99 6.73 -3.08
C ALA A 115 5.89 7.26 -3.99
N LYS A 116 4.79 7.74 -3.40
CA LYS A 116 3.63 8.29 -4.11
C LYS A 116 4.06 9.40 -5.07
N VAL A 117 3.77 9.25 -6.35
CA VAL A 117 4.16 10.20 -7.41
C VAL A 117 3.21 11.41 -7.42
N HIS A 118 1.91 11.16 -7.31
CA HIS A 118 0.90 12.22 -7.27
C HIS A 118 0.45 12.45 -5.83
N THR A 119 1.14 13.35 -5.12
CA THR A 119 0.71 13.80 -3.79
C THR A 119 -0.54 14.67 -3.90
N CYS A 120 -1.38 14.70 -2.86
CA CYS A 120 -2.52 15.61 -2.82
C CYS A 120 -2.02 17.06 -2.66
N GLU A 121 -2.58 17.99 -3.44
CA GLU A 121 -2.20 19.41 -3.42
C GLU A 121 -2.89 20.19 -2.27
N PHE A 122 -3.39 19.49 -1.25
CA PHE A 122 -4.10 20.08 -0.11
C PHE A 122 -3.75 19.36 1.19
N GLY A 123 -4.00 20.03 2.31
CA GLY A 123 -3.67 19.54 3.64
C GLY A 123 -2.17 19.29 3.84
N ALA A 124 -1.84 18.44 4.79
CA ALA A 124 -0.44 18.13 5.13
C ALA A 124 0.33 17.40 4.01
N GLU A 125 -0.37 16.78 3.07
CA GLU A 125 0.27 16.04 1.98
C GLU A 125 0.85 16.95 0.90
N ALA A 126 0.38 18.20 0.80
CA ALA A 126 0.91 19.17 -0.16
C ALA A 126 2.41 19.49 0.04
N ASP A 127 2.91 19.30 1.25
CA ASP A 127 4.31 19.54 1.61
C ASP A 127 5.18 18.26 1.54
N LEU A 128 4.60 17.10 1.19
CA LEU A 128 5.37 15.88 0.98
C LEU A 128 6.15 15.91 -0.33
N LEU A 129 7.34 15.32 -0.30
CA LEU A 129 8.15 15.13 -1.50
C LEU A 129 7.52 14.04 -2.37
N PRO A 130 7.23 14.30 -3.65
CA PRO A 130 6.71 13.28 -4.56
C PRO A 130 7.75 12.22 -4.88
N GLY A 131 7.28 11.05 -5.31
CA GLY A 131 8.08 10.04 -5.99
C GLY A 131 8.43 10.47 -7.42
N GLU A 132 9.36 9.76 -8.04
CA GLU A 132 9.89 10.13 -9.36
C GLU A 132 9.33 9.28 -10.50
N ASP A 133 8.95 8.02 -10.23
CA ASP A 133 8.52 7.06 -11.26
C ASP A 133 7.71 5.92 -10.64
N PHE A 134 7.11 5.10 -11.48
CA PHE A 134 6.44 3.85 -11.14
C PHE A 134 7.36 2.67 -11.40
N TYR A 135 7.43 1.73 -10.46
CA TYR A 135 8.34 0.60 -10.49
C TYR A 135 7.59 -0.73 -10.44
N VAL A 136 8.15 -1.76 -11.08
CA VAL A 136 7.67 -3.14 -11.07
C VAL A 136 8.80 -4.04 -10.60
N ALA A 137 8.50 -5.02 -9.75
CA ALA A 137 9.43 -6.02 -9.27
C ALA A 137 8.83 -7.43 -9.39
N ASP A 138 9.68 -8.44 -9.49
CA ASP A 138 9.26 -9.84 -9.40
C ASP A 138 9.03 -10.19 -7.92
N LEU A 139 7.75 -10.43 -7.56
CA LEU A 139 7.35 -10.86 -6.24
C LEU A 139 7.34 -12.38 -6.17
N ASP A 140 8.20 -12.99 -5.36
CA ASP A 140 8.19 -14.44 -5.15
C ASP A 140 6.93 -14.85 -4.38
N THR A 141 6.13 -15.73 -4.98
CA THR A 141 4.91 -16.29 -4.40
C THR A 141 4.91 -17.81 -4.44
N PRO A 142 4.03 -18.49 -3.67
CA PRO A 142 3.90 -19.94 -3.77
C PRO A 142 3.48 -20.45 -5.16
N LEU A 143 2.96 -19.57 -6.00
CA LEU A 143 2.50 -19.91 -7.37
C LEU A 143 3.53 -19.53 -8.45
N GLY A 144 4.73 -19.15 -8.06
CA GLY A 144 5.77 -18.60 -8.92
C GLY A 144 5.90 -17.08 -8.79
N PRO A 145 6.86 -16.47 -9.50
CA PRO A 145 7.05 -15.03 -9.48
C PRO A 145 5.88 -14.33 -10.17
N VAL A 146 5.45 -13.20 -9.60
CA VAL A 146 4.40 -12.32 -10.13
C VAL A 146 4.96 -10.92 -10.27
N LYS A 147 4.91 -10.34 -11.46
CA LYS A 147 5.33 -8.96 -11.70
C LYS A 147 4.38 -7.99 -11.00
N THR A 148 4.85 -7.39 -9.91
CA THR A 148 4.04 -6.58 -9.01
C THR A 148 4.53 -5.15 -9.00
N GLY A 149 3.60 -4.22 -9.24
CA GLY A 149 3.81 -2.78 -9.08
C GLY A 149 2.99 -2.19 -7.95
N ALA A 150 3.21 -0.92 -7.67
CA ALA A 150 2.42 -0.19 -6.68
C ALA A 150 2.08 1.22 -7.18
N MET A 151 0.93 1.71 -6.73
CA MET A 151 0.53 3.12 -6.78
C MET A 151 -0.24 3.43 -5.49
N ILE A 152 -0.18 4.65 -4.99
CA ILE A 152 -0.78 5.01 -3.70
C ILE A 152 -1.93 6.00 -3.91
N CYS A 153 -3.12 5.63 -3.45
CA CYS A 153 -4.31 6.48 -3.33
C CYS A 153 -4.54 7.37 -4.56
N TYR A 154 -4.15 8.65 -4.50
CA TYR A 154 -4.38 9.65 -5.55
C TYR A 154 -3.73 9.28 -6.90
N ASP A 155 -2.64 8.51 -6.92
CA ASP A 155 -2.04 7.99 -8.16
C ASP A 155 -3.07 7.28 -9.07
N ARG A 156 -4.05 6.57 -8.50
CA ARG A 156 -5.07 5.84 -9.27
C ARG A 156 -6.03 6.74 -10.04
N GLU A 157 -6.15 8.02 -9.64
CA GLU A 157 -6.99 8.98 -10.37
C GLU A 157 -6.43 9.26 -11.78
N PHE A 158 -5.12 9.09 -11.97
CA PHE A 158 -4.42 9.29 -13.23
C PHE A 158 -4.32 7.97 -14.01
N PRO A 159 -4.93 7.88 -15.21
CA PRO A 159 -4.88 6.64 -16.01
C PRO A 159 -3.46 6.24 -16.40
N GLU A 160 -2.57 7.21 -16.49
CA GLU A 160 -1.16 7.03 -16.83
C GLU A 160 -0.45 6.14 -15.80
N SER A 161 -0.79 6.25 -14.52
CA SER A 161 -0.16 5.47 -13.44
C SER A 161 -0.29 3.97 -13.68
N ALA A 162 -1.51 3.48 -13.84
CA ALA A 162 -1.77 2.06 -14.11
C ALA A 162 -1.22 1.64 -15.49
N ARG A 163 -1.30 2.52 -16.49
CA ARG A 163 -0.78 2.24 -17.84
C ARG A 163 0.73 2.11 -17.86
N ILE A 164 1.47 2.96 -17.16
CA ILE A 164 2.94 2.85 -17.03
C ILE A 164 3.32 1.54 -16.35
N LEU A 165 2.64 1.17 -15.27
CA LEU A 165 2.87 -0.10 -14.58
C LEU A 165 2.62 -1.31 -15.51
N MET A 166 1.52 -1.31 -16.27
CA MET A 166 1.23 -2.36 -17.24
C MET A 166 2.30 -2.44 -18.33
N LEU A 167 2.73 -1.29 -18.89
CA LEU A 167 3.78 -1.25 -19.92
C LEU A 167 5.13 -1.72 -19.39
N LYS A 168 5.39 -1.59 -18.07
CA LYS A 168 6.55 -2.16 -17.38
C LYS A 168 6.35 -3.65 -17.04
N GLY A 169 5.22 -4.25 -17.41
CA GLY A 169 4.92 -5.66 -17.27
C GLY A 169 4.22 -6.07 -15.99
N ALA A 170 3.63 -5.14 -15.23
CA ALA A 170 2.88 -5.48 -14.02
C ALA A 170 1.69 -6.39 -14.33
N GLU A 171 1.59 -7.51 -13.61
CA GLU A 171 0.45 -8.43 -13.59
C GLU A 171 -0.47 -8.15 -12.40
N LEU A 172 0.12 -7.60 -11.34
CA LEU A 172 -0.55 -7.18 -10.10
C LEU A 172 -0.14 -5.76 -9.72
N ILE A 173 -1.13 -4.94 -9.37
CA ILE A 173 -0.89 -3.59 -8.84
C ILE A 173 -1.48 -3.52 -7.42
N LEU A 174 -0.64 -3.19 -6.44
CA LEU A 174 -1.03 -2.96 -5.05
C LEU A 174 -1.32 -1.48 -4.84
N VAL A 175 -2.49 -1.18 -4.25
CA VAL A 175 -2.98 0.19 -4.05
C VAL A 175 -3.33 0.43 -2.59
N PRO A 176 -2.38 0.83 -1.74
CA PRO A 176 -2.71 1.45 -0.45
C PRO A 176 -3.56 2.69 -0.65
N ASN A 177 -4.59 2.86 0.17
CA ASN A 177 -5.57 3.91 -0.03
C ASN A 177 -6.10 4.48 1.29
N ALA A 178 -6.49 5.75 1.29
CA ALA A 178 -7.14 6.43 2.41
C ALA A 178 -8.08 7.52 1.87
N CYS A 179 -9.27 7.13 1.41
CA CYS A 179 -10.29 8.06 0.95
C CYS A 179 -11.68 7.39 0.92
N PRO A 180 -12.77 8.15 0.73
CA PRO A 180 -14.07 7.57 0.45
C PRO A 180 -14.05 6.80 -0.89
N MET A 181 -14.35 5.50 -0.85
CA MET A 181 -14.49 4.65 -2.04
C MET A 181 -15.95 4.66 -2.50
N GLU A 182 -16.32 5.71 -3.23
CA GLU A 182 -17.65 5.87 -3.81
C GLU A 182 -17.70 5.29 -5.25
N ILE A 183 -18.89 5.30 -5.84
CA ILE A 183 -19.15 4.59 -7.11
C ILE A 183 -18.22 5.00 -8.26
N ASN A 184 -17.83 6.28 -8.35
CA ASN A 184 -16.96 6.72 -9.44
C ASN A 184 -15.54 6.16 -9.27
N ARG A 185 -15.00 6.18 -8.03
CA ARG A 185 -13.69 5.62 -7.72
C ARG A 185 -13.64 4.10 -7.89
N LEU A 186 -14.70 3.40 -7.47
CA LEU A 186 -14.82 1.95 -7.72
C LEU A 186 -14.87 1.63 -9.21
N SER A 187 -15.67 2.39 -9.97
CA SER A 187 -15.77 2.26 -11.44
C SER A 187 -14.45 2.58 -12.13
N GLN A 188 -13.74 3.59 -11.65
CA GLN A 188 -12.43 3.99 -12.16
C GLN A 188 -11.40 2.88 -11.97
N ILE A 189 -11.26 2.31 -10.75
CA ILE A 189 -10.31 1.21 -10.49
C ILE A 189 -10.67 -0.03 -11.32
N ARG A 190 -11.96 -0.34 -11.45
CA ARG A 190 -12.43 -1.43 -12.30
C ARG A 190 -12.03 -1.21 -13.77
N ALA A 191 -12.20 0.03 -14.28
CA ALA A 191 -11.78 0.37 -15.63
C ALA A 191 -10.26 0.25 -15.79
N ARG A 192 -9.46 0.72 -14.81
CA ARG A 192 -8.00 0.56 -14.82
C ARG A 192 -7.56 -0.91 -14.89
N ALA A 193 -8.21 -1.77 -14.11
CA ALA A 193 -7.92 -3.21 -14.14
C ALA A 193 -8.25 -3.79 -15.53
N PHE A 194 -9.43 -3.50 -16.05
CA PHE A 194 -9.92 -4.04 -17.32
C PHE A 194 -9.12 -3.56 -18.53
N GLU A 195 -8.90 -2.24 -18.66
CA GLU A 195 -8.20 -1.65 -19.83
C GLU A 195 -6.71 -2.00 -19.90
N ASN A 196 -6.12 -2.40 -18.76
CA ASN A 196 -4.71 -2.81 -18.66
C ASN A 196 -4.56 -4.34 -18.55
N MET A 197 -5.64 -5.10 -18.43
CA MET A 197 -5.64 -6.55 -18.18
C MET A 197 -4.73 -6.92 -16.99
N THR A 198 -4.77 -6.11 -15.92
CA THR A 198 -3.90 -6.21 -14.76
C THR A 198 -4.76 -6.33 -13.51
N ALA A 199 -4.41 -7.26 -12.61
CA ALA A 199 -5.10 -7.34 -11.32
C ALA A 199 -4.76 -6.13 -10.45
N ILE A 200 -5.76 -5.50 -9.82
CA ILE A 200 -5.59 -4.35 -8.93
C ILE A 200 -6.21 -4.66 -7.57
N CYS A 201 -5.38 -4.62 -6.53
CA CYS A 201 -5.77 -4.83 -5.13
C CYS A 201 -5.71 -3.50 -4.38
N THR A 202 -6.85 -2.96 -3.96
CA THR A 202 -6.95 -1.69 -3.22
C THR A 202 -7.27 -1.96 -1.77
N CYS A 203 -6.40 -1.52 -0.85
CA CYS A 203 -6.59 -1.62 0.59
C CYS A 203 -6.88 -0.25 1.19
N ASN A 204 -8.08 -0.06 1.72
CA ASN A 204 -8.56 1.19 2.31
C ASN A 204 -8.75 1.07 3.82
N TYR A 205 -8.83 2.20 4.51
CA TYR A 205 -9.23 2.26 5.92
C TYR A 205 -10.73 1.99 6.11
N PRO A 206 -11.14 1.44 7.26
CA PRO A 206 -12.56 1.27 7.59
C PRO A 206 -13.27 2.60 7.81
N GLY A 207 -14.61 2.60 7.75
CA GLY A 207 -15.44 3.79 7.95
C GLY A 207 -15.40 4.40 9.36
N THR A 208 -14.61 3.86 10.27
CA THR A 208 -14.30 4.45 11.59
C THR A 208 -13.12 5.44 11.52
N VAL A 209 -12.41 5.50 10.40
CA VAL A 209 -11.34 6.48 10.14
C VAL A 209 -11.97 7.66 9.37
N PRO A 210 -11.69 8.92 9.77
CA PRO A 210 -12.20 10.09 9.07
C PRO A 210 -11.93 10.03 7.56
N ASP A 211 -12.87 10.51 6.76
CA ASP A 211 -12.83 10.54 5.29
C ASP A 211 -12.62 9.17 4.62
N CYS A 212 -12.85 8.07 5.32
CA CYS A 212 -12.81 6.72 4.79
C CYS A 212 -14.17 6.01 4.99
N ASN A 213 -14.47 5.03 4.14
CA ASN A 213 -15.73 4.27 4.21
C ASN A 213 -15.56 2.75 3.99
N GLY A 214 -14.32 2.25 4.13
CA GLY A 214 -14.00 0.89 3.72
C GLY A 214 -13.92 0.78 2.20
N GLY A 215 -14.54 -0.24 1.63
CA GLY A 215 -14.55 -0.42 0.18
C GLY A 215 -13.24 -0.92 -0.41
N SER A 216 -12.42 -1.64 0.38
CA SER A 216 -11.26 -2.37 -0.16
C SER A 216 -11.73 -3.36 -1.22
N THR A 217 -11.06 -3.40 -2.37
CA THR A 217 -11.50 -4.15 -3.55
C THR A 217 -10.37 -4.88 -4.25
N VAL A 218 -10.76 -5.92 -4.99
CA VAL A 218 -9.89 -6.58 -5.97
C VAL A 218 -10.64 -6.65 -7.30
N PHE A 219 -9.99 -6.20 -8.37
CA PHE A 219 -10.42 -6.41 -9.74
C PHE A 219 -9.31 -7.15 -10.48
N ASP A 220 -9.65 -8.23 -11.17
CA ASP A 220 -8.67 -9.10 -11.84
C ASP A 220 -8.33 -8.70 -13.29
N GLY A 221 -9.01 -7.71 -13.82
CA GLY A 221 -8.78 -7.22 -15.18
C GLY A 221 -9.45 -8.05 -16.28
N VAL A 222 -10.12 -9.14 -15.95
CA VAL A 222 -10.70 -10.08 -16.93
C VAL A 222 -12.21 -10.01 -16.97
N ALA A 223 -12.88 -9.78 -15.83
CA ALA A 223 -14.35 -9.86 -15.71
C ALA A 223 -14.97 -8.63 -15.08
#